data_c30ba8322b2033323266752da0445284
#
_entry.id   c30ba8322b2033323266752da0445284
#
_cell.length_a   1.000
_cell.length_b   1.000
_cell.length_c   1.000
_cell.angle_alpha   90.00
_cell.angle_beta   90.00
_cell.angle_gamma   90.00
#
_symmetry.space_group_name_H-M   'P 1'
#
loop_
_entity.id
_entity.type
_entity.pdbx_description
1 polymer ?
#
loop_
_entity_poly.entity_id
_entity_poly.type
_entity_poly.pdbx_seq_one_letter_code
_entity_poly.pdbx_strand_id
1 'polypeptide(L)'
;LRGRWIAERGDVAPSSGPGTPLKGRRPTQLAYARAGVVTPEMEFVAIREGLLREALADAGLHAQHAGESFGASIPRAVTPEFVRDEIARGRAILPANVNLPELEPMAIGRNFLVKINANIGNSAVTSSIEEEVEKMVWATRWGADTLMDLSTGADIHETREWIVRNSAVPIGTVPIYQALEKAGG
;
A
#
# COMPACT_ATOMS: atom_id res chain seq x y z
N LEU A 1 -13.39 -4.86 2.45
CA LEU A 1 -13.46 -4.69 0.99
C LEU A 1 -12.91 -5.93 0.27
N ARG A 2 -11.65 -6.29 0.49
CA ARG A 2 -10.94 -7.32 -0.28
C ARG A 2 -11.20 -8.77 0.16
N GLY A 3 -11.76 -8.99 1.35
CA GLY A 3 -12.01 -10.35 1.86
C GLY A 3 -12.80 -11.24 0.90
N ARG A 4 -13.85 -10.68 0.28
CA ARG A 4 -14.64 -11.37 -0.74
C ARG A 4 -13.79 -11.67 -1.99
N TRP A 5 -13.03 -10.73 -2.51
CA TRP A 5 -12.19 -10.92 -3.71
C TRP A 5 -11.12 -12.00 -3.49
N ILE A 6 -10.51 -12.02 -2.28
CA ILE A 6 -9.52 -13.04 -1.90
C ILE A 6 -10.18 -14.42 -1.86
N ALA A 7 -11.38 -14.53 -1.26
CA ALA A 7 -12.10 -15.79 -1.16
C ALA A 7 -12.56 -16.31 -2.54
N GLU A 8 -13.06 -15.45 -3.41
CA GLU A 8 -13.51 -15.80 -4.75
C GLU A 8 -12.38 -16.28 -5.66
N ARG A 9 -11.15 -15.83 -5.47
CA ARG A 9 -9.98 -16.34 -6.20
C ARG A 9 -9.60 -17.77 -5.84
N GLY A 10 -9.91 -18.23 -4.65
CA GLY A 10 -9.74 -19.63 -4.22
C GLY A 10 -8.30 -20.13 -4.23
N ASP A 11 -7.33 -19.26 -4.07
CA ASP A 11 -5.90 -19.60 -4.07
C ASP A 11 -5.21 -19.45 -2.70
N VAL A 12 -5.99 -19.08 -1.70
CA VAL A 12 -5.62 -19.02 -0.28
C VAL A 12 -6.51 -19.98 0.50
N ALA A 13 -5.92 -20.74 1.40
CA ALA A 13 -6.69 -21.67 2.23
C ALA A 13 -7.66 -20.90 3.14
N PRO A 14 -8.93 -21.32 3.24
CA PRO A 14 -9.83 -20.80 4.26
C PRO A 14 -9.25 -21.13 5.64
N SER A 15 -8.91 -20.12 6.41
CA SER A 15 -8.37 -20.34 7.75
C SER A 15 -8.93 -19.32 8.74
N SER A 16 -8.98 -19.70 10.00
CA SER A 16 -9.25 -18.80 11.12
C SER A 16 -8.00 -17.98 11.55
N GLY A 17 -6.92 -18.08 10.78
CA GLY A 17 -5.65 -17.39 10.98
C GLY A 17 -5.12 -16.76 9.70
N PRO A 18 -3.83 -16.40 9.65
CA PRO A 18 -3.20 -15.85 8.45
C PRO A 18 -3.44 -16.73 7.23
N GLY A 19 -3.93 -16.12 6.13
CA GLY A 19 -4.21 -16.83 4.90
C GLY A 19 -2.94 -17.48 4.34
N THR A 20 -2.96 -18.80 4.21
CA THR A 20 -1.83 -19.56 3.66
C THR A 20 -2.09 -19.85 2.19
N PRO A 21 -1.15 -19.51 1.28
CA PRO A 21 -1.29 -19.88 -0.12
C PRO A 21 -1.47 -21.39 -0.29
N LEU A 22 -2.39 -21.80 -1.14
CA LEU A 22 -2.53 -23.20 -1.53
C LEU A 22 -1.26 -23.67 -2.24
N LYS A 23 -0.93 -24.96 -2.11
CA LYS A 23 0.27 -25.56 -2.72
C LYS A 23 0.38 -25.21 -4.21
N GLY A 24 1.50 -24.63 -4.60
CA GLY A 24 1.76 -24.21 -5.98
C GLY A 24 1.08 -22.90 -6.40
N ARG A 25 0.32 -22.24 -5.53
CA ARG A 25 -0.28 -20.93 -5.79
C ARG A 25 0.62 -19.80 -5.30
N ARG A 26 0.58 -18.69 -6.03
CA ARG A 26 1.30 -17.45 -5.68
C ARG A 26 0.31 -16.28 -5.70
N PRO A 27 -0.41 -16.03 -4.59
CA PRO A 27 -1.46 -15.02 -4.52
C PRO A 27 -0.87 -13.61 -4.42
N THR A 28 -0.04 -13.24 -5.39
CA THR A 28 0.56 -11.90 -5.48
C THR A 28 0.08 -11.18 -6.73
N GLN A 29 -0.09 -9.87 -6.64
CA GLN A 29 -0.52 -9.06 -7.78
C GLN A 29 0.44 -9.18 -8.97
N LEU A 30 1.75 -9.33 -8.71
CA LEU A 30 2.74 -9.58 -9.76
C LEU A 30 2.51 -10.92 -10.47
N ALA A 31 2.18 -11.99 -9.72
CA ALA A 31 1.93 -13.30 -10.32
C ALA A 31 0.69 -13.29 -11.22
N TYR A 32 -0.41 -12.67 -10.76
CA TYR A 32 -1.61 -12.49 -11.57
C TYR A 32 -1.34 -11.65 -12.81
N ALA A 33 -0.67 -10.52 -12.66
CA ALA A 33 -0.34 -9.64 -13.77
C ALA A 33 0.49 -10.35 -14.85
N ARG A 34 1.51 -11.11 -14.47
CA ARG A 34 2.34 -11.90 -15.39
C ARG A 34 1.57 -13.04 -16.06
N ALA A 35 0.53 -13.54 -15.42
CA ALA A 35 -0.40 -14.52 -16.00
C ALA A 35 -1.45 -13.88 -16.91
N GLY A 36 -1.43 -12.56 -17.12
CA GLY A 36 -2.41 -11.84 -17.91
C GLY A 36 -3.75 -11.59 -17.22
N VAL A 37 -3.83 -11.86 -15.91
CA VAL A 37 -5.06 -11.73 -15.13
C VAL A 37 -5.20 -10.31 -14.59
N VAL A 38 -6.33 -9.67 -14.86
CA VAL A 38 -6.78 -8.45 -14.18
C VAL A 38 -7.50 -8.86 -12.90
N THR A 39 -7.06 -8.32 -11.76
CA THR A 39 -7.68 -8.59 -10.46
C THR A 39 -8.63 -7.47 -10.07
N PRO A 40 -9.61 -7.70 -9.18
CA PRO A 40 -10.45 -6.63 -8.64
C PRO A 40 -9.66 -5.49 -7.99
N GLU A 41 -8.50 -5.78 -7.43
CA GLU A 41 -7.59 -4.76 -6.90
C GLU A 41 -7.03 -3.86 -8.01
N MET A 42 -6.74 -4.39 -9.20
CA MET A 42 -6.28 -3.60 -10.36
C MET A 42 -7.41 -2.74 -10.94
N GLU A 43 -8.64 -3.27 -10.97
CA GLU A 43 -9.83 -2.51 -11.35
C GLU A 43 -10.08 -1.35 -10.37
N PHE A 44 -9.99 -1.61 -9.08
CA PHE A 44 -10.13 -0.58 -8.05
C PHE A 44 -9.08 0.53 -8.21
N VAL A 45 -7.82 0.17 -8.45
CA VAL A 45 -6.75 1.14 -8.69
C VAL A 45 -7.04 1.99 -9.93
N ALA A 46 -7.50 1.39 -11.01
CA ALA A 46 -7.83 2.13 -12.24
C ALA A 46 -8.94 3.17 -12.00
N ILE A 47 -9.99 2.80 -11.28
CA ILE A 47 -11.09 3.71 -10.89
C ILE A 47 -10.55 4.83 -10.00
N ARG A 48 -9.79 4.50 -8.96
CA ARG A 48 -9.22 5.48 -8.02
C ARG A 48 -8.32 6.50 -8.72
N GLU A 49 -7.42 6.04 -9.57
CA GLU A 49 -6.53 6.92 -10.36
C GLU A 49 -7.34 7.84 -11.29
N GLY A 50 -8.41 7.34 -11.91
CA GLY A 50 -9.31 8.13 -12.75
C GLY A 50 -9.99 9.25 -11.97
N LEU A 51 -10.64 8.93 -10.85
CA LEU A 51 -11.32 9.89 -9.99
C LEU A 51 -10.38 10.97 -9.42
N LEU A 52 -9.17 10.57 -8.99
CA LEU A 52 -8.18 11.53 -8.50
C LEU A 52 -7.70 12.49 -9.59
N ARG A 53 -7.54 11.99 -10.82
CA ARG A 53 -7.15 12.84 -11.96
C ARG A 53 -8.23 13.85 -12.34
N GLU A 54 -9.50 13.43 -12.32
CA GLU A 54 -10.62 14.34 -12.53
C GLU A 54 -10.65 15.44 -11.47
N ALA A 55 -10.52 15.08 -10.20
CA ALA A 55 -10.47 16.05 -9.11
C ALA A 55 -9.28 17.04 -9.23
N LEU A 56 -8.11 16.56 -9.65
CA LEU A 56 -6.95 17.41 -9.88
C LEU A 56 -7.15 18.36 -11.10
N ALA A 57 -7.81 17.89 -12.14
CA ALA A 57 -8.14 18.70 -13.31
C ALA A 57 -9.11 19.81 -12.94
N ASP A 58 -10.18 19.49 -12.20
CA ASP A 58 -11.18 20.45 -11.74
C ASP A 58 -10.57 21.52 -10.80
N ALA A 59 -9.60 21.15 -9.99
CA ALA A 59 -8.87 22.09 -9.13
C ALA A 59 -7.82 22.93 -9.88
N GLY A 60 -7.61 22.71 -11.19
CA GLY A 60 -6.62 23.44 -11.99
C GLY A 60 -5.17 23.12 -11.64
N LEU A 61 -4.91 22.09 -10.84
CA LEU A 61 -3.57 21.78 -10.33
C LEU A 61 -2.61 21.26 -11.41
N HIS A 62 -3.12 20.77 -12.53
CA HIS A 62 -2.31 20.36 -13.68
C HIS A 62 -1.51 21.49 -14.32
N ALA A 63 -1.93 22.75 -14.14
CA ALA A 63 -1.28 23.89 -14.76
C ALA A 63 -0.04 24.35 -13.97
N GLN A 64 0.15 23.91 -12.73
CA GLN A 64 1.23 24.42 -11.85
C GLN A 64 2.62 23.97 -12.31
N HIS A 65 2.75 22.83 -12.98
CA HIS A 65 4.01 22.25 -13.41
C HIS A 65 3.91 21.71 -14.86
N ALA A 66 3.31 22.51 -15.73
CA ALA A 66 3.14 22.15 -17.13
C ALA A 66 4.50 21.92 -17.81
N GLY A 67 4.68 20.80 -18.47
CA GLY A 67 5.83 20.49 -19.32
C GLY A 67 6.87 19.57 -18.70
N GLU A 68 6.87 19.33 -17.40
CA GLU A 68 7.90 18.49 -16.74
C GLU A 68 7.34 17.12 -16.32
N SER A 69 7.61 16.10 -17.10
CA SER A 69 7.16 14.73 -16.79
C SER A 69 8.21 13.89 -16.07
N PHE A 70 9.49 14.31 -16.09
CA PHE A 70 10.62 13.54 -15.55
C PHE A 70 10.63 12.07 -15.99
N GLY A 71 10.21 11.80 -17.22
CA GLY A 71 10.10 10.47 -17.81
C GLY A 71 8.86 9.67 -17.37
N ALA A 72 7.91 10.27 -16.68
CA ALA A 72 6.61 9.66 -16.48
C ALA A 72 5.80 9.71 -17.78
N SER A 73 5.03 8.66 -18.04
CA SER A 73 4.12 8.55 -19.17
C SER A 73 2.75 8.13 -18.67
N ILE A 74 2.08 9.05 -17.96
CA ILE A 74 0.76 8.80 -17.39
C ILE A 74 -0.27 8.88 -18.52
N PRO A 75 -1.03 7.80 -18.82
CA PRO A 75 -2.01 7.81 -19.88
C PRO A 75 -3.17 8.74 -19.54
N ARG A 76 -3.90 9.19 -20.57
CA ARG A 76 -5.09 10.02 -20.38
C ARG A 76 -6.15 9.33 -19.52
N ALA A 77 -6.30 8.01 -19.68
CA ALA A 77 -7.16 7.17 -18.88
C ALA A 77 -6.36 5.96 -18.38
N VAL A 78 -6.43 5.70 -17.06
CA VAL A 78 -5.84 4.51 -16.46
C VAL A 78 -6.86 3.39 -16.53
N THR A 79 -6.56 2.33 -17.31
CA THR A 79 -7.41 1.14 -17.40
C THR A 79 -6.89 0.00 -16.52
N PRO A 80 -7.72 -0.98 -16.16
CA PRO A 80 -7.27 -2.16 -15.41
C PRO A 80 -6.14 -2.93 -16.12
N GLU A 81 -6.19 -3.00 -17.46
CA GLU A 81 -5.14 -3.63 -18.27
C GLU A 81 -3.83 -2.85 -18.22
N PHE A 82 -3.90 -1.51 -18.21
CA PHE A 82 -2.71 -0.68 -18.01
C PHE A 82 -2.08 -0.94 -16.64
N VAL A 83 -2.88 -0.99 -15.58
CA VAL A 83 -2.41 -1.31 -14.22
C VAL A 83 -1.73 -2.68 -14.21
N ARG A 84 -2.38 -3.72 -14.77
CA ARG A 84 -1.81 -5.06 -14.92
C ARG A 84 -0.46 -5.03 -15.65
N ASP A 85 -0.37 -4.35 -16.78
CA ASP A 85 0.82 -4.33 -17.62
C ASP A 85 1.99 -3.60 -16.96
N GLU A 86 1.74 -2.52 -16.23
CA GLU A 86 2.76 -1.83 -15.44
C GLU A 86 3.30 -2.72 -14.31
N ILE A 87 2.41 -3.47 -13.63
CA ILE A 87 2.83 -4.44 -12.59
C ILE A 87 3.60 -5.60 -13.22
N ALA A 88 3.11 -6.19 -14.32
CA ALA A 88 3.77 -7.33 -14.99
C ALA A 88 5.20 -7.01 -15.43
N ARG A 89 5.43 -5.78 -15.90
CA ARG A 89 6.73 -5.25 -16.33
C ARG A 89 7.63 -4.83 -15.16
N GLY A 90 7.14 -4.85 -13.93
CA GLY A 90 7.88 -4.42 -12.75
C GLY A 90 8.07 -2.89 -12.64
N ARG A 91 7.23 -2.10 -13.32
CA ARG A 91 7.26 -0.64 -13.27
C ARG A 91 6.32 -0.04 -12.23
N ALA A 92 5.45 -0.86 -11.67
CA ALA A 92 4.57 -0.52 -10.56
C ALA A 92 4.44 -1.67 -9.58
N ILE A 93 4.15 -1.34 -8.34
CA ILE A 93 3.73 -2.29 -7.31
C ILE A 93 2.30 -1.97 -6.86
N LEU A 94 1.55 -3.00 -6.50
CA LEU A 94 0.25 -2.91 -5.88
C LEU A 94 0.31 -3.71 -4.57
N PRO A 95 0.57 -3.04 -3.43
CA PRO A 95 0.57 -3.70 -2.13
C PRO A 95 -0.83 -4.22 -1.79
N ALA A 96 -0.97 -5.52 -1.61
CA ALA A 96 -2.25 -6.18 -1.39
C ALA A 96 -2.09 -7.47 -0.59
N ASN A 97 -1.56 -7.34 0.65
CA ASN A 97 -1.39 -8.48 1.54
C ASN A 97 -2.74 -9.20 1.76
N VAL A 98 -2.77 -10.51 1.51
CA VAL A 98 -3.98 -11.34 1.69
C VAL A 98 -4.40 -11.46 3.15
N ASN A 99 -3.48 -11.24 4.10
CA ASN A 99 -3.74 -11.27 5.53
C ASN A 99 -4.32 -9.94 6.08
N LEU A 100 -4.38 -8.91 5.23
CA LEU A 100 -4.92 -7.59 5.58
C LEU A 100 -6.02 -7.22 4.56
N PRO A 101 -7.19 -7.86 4.66
CA PRO A 101 -8.28 -7.65 3.69
C PRO A 101 -8.88 -6.25 3.74
N GLU A 102 -8.62 -5.50 4.79
CA GLU A 102 -9.02 -4.10 4.97
C GLU A 102 -8.13 -3.13 4.19
N LEU A 103 -6.92 -3.55 3.80
CA LEU A 103 -5.98 -2.73 3.07
C LEU A 103 -6.59 -2.24 1.75
N GLU A 104 -6.65 -0.92 1.58
CA GLU A 104 -7.18 -0.31 0.37
C GLU A 104 -6.18 -0.41 -0.78
N PRO A 105 -6.60 -0.93 -1.95
CA PRO A 105 -5.70 -1.07 -3.08
C PRO A 105 -5.22 0.29 -3.62
N MET A 106 -3.91 0.39 -3.85
CA MET A 106 -3.29 1.53 -4.51
C MET A 106 -2.06 1.06 -5.30
N ALA A 107 -1.63 1.81 -6.28
CA ALA A 107 -0.43 1.51 -7.04
C ALA A 107 0.65 2.58 -6.82
N ILE A 108 1.89 2.12 -6.67
CA ILE A 108 3.08 2.98 -6.64
C ILE A 108 3.87 2.69 -7.89
N GLY A 109 4.07 3.70 -8.74
CA GLY A 109 4.81 3.56 -9.97
C GLY A 109 4.94 4.87 -10.71
N ARG A 110 5.97 4.98 -11.57
CA ARG A 110 6.27 6.21 -12.31
C ARG A 110 5.10 6.74 -13.15
N ASN A 111 4.26 5.85 -13.67
CA ASN A 111 3.18 6.19 -14.58
C ASN A 111 1.82 6.32 -13.88
N PHE A 112 1.82 6.51 -12.58
CA PHE A 112 0.66 6.75 -11.72
C PHE A 112 0.82 8.08 -10.99
N LEU A 113 -0.27 8.58 -10.41
CA LEU A 113 -0.22 9.76 -9.55
C LEU A 113 0.72 9.53 -8.36
N VAL A 114 1.39 10.59 -7.94
CA VAL A 114 2.29 10.55 -6.76
C VAL A 114 1.50 10.10 -5.53
N LYS A 115 2.12 9.25 -4.72
CA LYS A 115 1.58 8.80 -3.44
C LYS A 115 2.34 9.47 -2.31
N ILE A 116 1.60 9.89 -1.30
CA ILE A 116 2.14 10.56 -0.11
C ILE A 116 2.45 9.52 0.96
N ASN A 117 3.70 9.49 1.41
CA ASN A 117 4.11 8.70 2.57
C ASN A 117 4.20 9.60 3.80
N ALA A 118 3.52 9.24 4.88
CA ALA A 118 3.68 9.89 6.18
C ALA A 118 4.60 9.05 7.08
N ASN A 119 5.38 9.72 7.92
CA ASN A 119 6.25 9.07 8.88
C ASN A 119 5.63 9.13 10.28
N ILE A 120 5.65 8.01 10.98
CA ILE A 120 5.30 7.85 12.40
C ILE A 120 6.39 7.04 13.09
N GLY A 121 6.31 6.86 14.38
CA GLY A 121 7.24 6.00 15.13
C GLY A 121 7.49 6.54 16.53
N ASN A 122 7.60 5.62 17.49
CA ASN A 122 7.97 5.94 18.86
C ASN A 122 9.48 6.18 18.99
N SER A 123 9.87 6.84 20.07
CA SER A 123 11.27 7.01 20.46
C SER A 123 11.47 6.63 21.93
N ALA A 124 12.72 6.57 22.36
CA ALA A 124 13.05 6.24 23.75
C ALA A 124 12.46 7.22 24.79
N VAL A 125 12.04 8.40 24.35
CA VAL A 125 11.57 9.48 25.25
C VAL A 125 10.12 9.88 25.04
N THR A 126 9.48 9.43 23.96
CA THR A 126 8.10 9.84 23.66
C THR A 126 7.33 8.76 22.91
N SER A 127 6.03 8.80 23.12
CA SER A 127 4.98 8.10 22.38
C SER A 127 4.76 6.65 22.82
N SER A 128 3.52 6.36 23.15
CA SER A 128 3.03 5.01 23.42
C SER A 128 2.58 4.33 22.14
N ILE A 129 2.26 3.04 22.22
CA ILE A 129 1.68 2.27 21.11
C ILE A 129 0.36 2.88 20.65
N GLU A 130 -0.50 3.27 21.59
CA GLU A 130 -1.80 3.88 21.32
C GLU A 130 -1.66 5.21 20.57
N GLU A 131 -0.69 6.04 20.98
CA GLU A 131 -0.40 7.30 20.32
C GLU A 131 0.12 7.09 18.90
N GLU A 132 0.92 6.04 18.63
CA GLU A 132 1.36 5.71 17.27
C GLU A 132 0.19 5.25 16.39
N VAL A 133 -0.73 4.47 16.93
CA VAL A 133 -1.97 4.08 16.22
C VAL A 133 -2.83 5.30 15.94
N GLU A 134 -2.96 6.23 16.87
CA GLU A 134 -3.70 7.48 16.66
C GLU A 134 -3.07 8.34 15.58
N LYS A 135 -1.75 8.51 15.59
CA LYS A 135 -1.01 9.22 14.53
C LYS A 135 -1.23 8.57 13.16
N MET A 136 -1.20 7.25 13.08
CA MET A 136 -1.49 6.51 11.85
C MET A 136 -2.90 6.81 11.34
N VAL A 137 -3.92 6.78 12.22
CA VAL A 137 -5.31 7.10 11.86
C VAL A 137 -5.42 8.54 11.34
N TRP A 138 -4.81 9.50 12.02
CA TRP A 138 -4.81 10.89 11.59
C TRP A 138 -4.10 11.08 10.24
N ALA A 139 -2.91 10.51 10.07
CA ALA A 139 -2.16 10.61 8.82
C ALA A 139 -2.99 10.06 7.64
N THR A 140 -3.65 8.91 7.83
CA THR A 140 -4.52 8.31 6.81
C THR A 140 -5.72 9.20 6.50
N ARG A 141 -6.37 9.78 7.51
CA ARG A 141 -7.49 10.72 7.33
C ARG A 141 -7.09 12.00 6.58
N TRP A 142 -5.85 12.45 6.75
CA TRP A 142 -5.30 13.60 6.04
C TRP A 142 -4.71 13.25 4.66
N GLY A 143 -4.89 12.02 4.19
CA GLY A 143 -4.60 11.62 2.82
C GLY A 143 -3.26 10.94 2.61
N ALA A 144 -2.62 10.43 3.65
CA ALA A 144 -1.45 9.56 3.46
C ALA A 144 -1.85 8.28 2.73
N ASP A 145 -1.15 7.98 1.64
CA ASP A 145 -1.32 6.75 0.85
C ASP A 145 -0.54 5.58 1.43
N THR A 146 0.55 5.86 2.13
CA THR A 146 1.40 4.91 2.86
C THR A 146 1.90 5.53 4.14
N LEU A 147 2.32 4.68 5.08
CA LEU A 147 3.04 5.15 6.26
C LEU A 147 4.36 4.41 6.42
N MET A 148 5.33 5.08 7.02
CA MET A 148 6.59 4.50 7.44
C MET A 148 6.66 4.52 8.97
N ASP A 149 6.72 3.34 9.58
CA ASP A 149 7.03 3.18 11.00
C ASP A 149 8.54 3.28 11.21
N LEU A 150 8.97 4.38 11.82
CA LEU A 150 10.36 4.71 12.13
C LEU A 150 10.67 4.51 13.62
N SER A 151 9.94 3.65 14.30
CA SER A 151 10.12 3.40 15.74
C SER A 151 11.56 3.02 16.07
N THR A 152 12.12 3.69 17.07
CA THR A 152 13.49 3.51 17.59
C THR A 152 13.50 3.30 19.10
N GLY A 153 12.34 3.36 19.77
CA GLY A 153 12.19 3.14 21.21
C GLY A 153 12.18 1.66 21.60
N ALA A 154 11.51 1.37 22.71
CA ALA A 154 11.26 0.00 23.13
C ALA A 154 10.05 -0.59 22.40
N ASP A 155 9.94 -1.93 22.41
CA ASP A 155 8.79 -2.68 21.92
C ASP A 155 8.43 -2.39 20.45
N ILE A 156 9.45 -2.20 19.61
CA ILE A 156 9.29 -1.89 18.17
C ILE A 156 8.42 -2.94 17.47
N HIS A 157 8.59 -4.22 17.81
CA HIS A 157 7.79 -5.28 17.20
C HIS A 157 6.30 -5.15 17.54
N GLU A 158 5.98 -4.95 18.79
CA GLU A 158 4.60 -4.81 19.25
C GLU A 158 3.94 -3.56 18.69
N THR A 159 4.64 -2.43 18.73
CA THR A 159 4.19 -1.17 18.13
C THR A 159 3.82 -1.37 16.66
N ARG A 160 4.68 -2.02 15.88
CA ARG A 160 4.43 -2.31 14.46
C ARG A 160 3.23 -3.22 14.25
N GLU A 161 3.07 -4.29 15.05
CA GLU A 161 1.92 -5.19 14.93
C GLU A 161 0.59 -4.44 15.13
N TRP A 162 0.52 -3.57 16.12
CA TRP A 162 -0.65 -2.72 16.36
C TRP A 162 -0.91 -1.74 15.22
N ILE A 163 0.13 -1.08 14.70
CA ILE A 163 0.02 -0.19 13.55
C ILE A 163 -0.51 -0.95 12.34
N VAL A 164 0.09 -2.08 11.99
CA VAL A 164 -0.28 -2.89 10.82
C VAL A 164 -1.72 -3.39 10.92
N ARG A 165 -2.14 -3.85 12.10
CA ARG A 165 -3.52 -4.38 12.28
C ARG A 165 -4.61 -3.31 12.17
N ASN A 166 -4.29 -2.07 12.47
CA ASN A 166 -5.25 -0.97 12.44
C ASN A 166 -5.17 -0.13 11.16
N SER A 167 -4.22 -0.41 10.27
CA SER A 167 -3.99 0.40 9.06
C SER A 167 -4.82 -0.07 7.88
N ALA A 168 -5.44 0.88 7.18
CA ALA A 168 -6.05 0.68 5.87
C ALA A 168 -5.09 0.99 4.71
N VAL A 169 -3.85 1.43 4.99
CA VAL A 169 -2.81 1.74 4.00
C VAL A 169 -1.56 0.90 4.23
N PRO A 170 -0.72 0.68 3.21
CA PRO A 170 0.52 -0.07 3.38
C PRO A 170 1.48 0.58 4.38
N ILE A 171 2.10 -0.25 5.21
CA ILE A 171 3.09 0.17 6.21
C ILE A 171 4.48 -0.27 5.77
N GLY A 172 5.40 0.69 5.66
CA GLY A 172 6.84 0.45 5.56
C GLY A 172 7.49 0.42 6.95
N THR A 173 8.61 -0.27 7.09
CA THR A 173 9.36 -0.36 8.35
C THR A 173 10.86 -0.23 8.13
N VAL A 174 11.61 -0.01 9.22
CA VAL A 174 13.08 0.04 9.21
C VAL A 174 13.64 -1.12 10.05
N PRO A 175 13.89 -2.29 9.46
CA PRO A 175 14.28 -3.50 10.20
C PRO A 175 15.55 -3.36 11.02
N ILE A 176 16.48 -2.49 10.62
CA ILE A 176 17.76 -2.28 11.33
C ILE A 176 17.52 -1.70 12.73
N TYR A 177 16.50 -0.87 12.95
CA TYR A 177 16.20 -0.31 14.27
C TYR A 177 15.74 -1.40 15.24
N GLN A 178 14.90 -2.32 14.78
CA GLN A 178 14.48 -3.46 15.59
C GLN A 178 15.64 -4.44 15.84
N ALA A 179 16.54 -4.62 14.89
CA ALA A 179 17.72 -5.44 15.07
C ALA A 179 18.63 -4.84 16.15
N LEU A 180 18.79 -3.53 16.16
CA LEU A 180 19.57 -2.80 17.17
C LEU A 180 18.93 -2.92 18.56
N GLU A 181 17.61 -2.71 18.69
CA GLU A 181 16.86 -2.90 19.93
C GLU A 181 17.09 -4.31 20.50
N LYS A 182 16.97 -5.36 19.66
CA LYS A 182 17.17 -6.74 20.08
C LYS A 182 18.62 -7.07 20.46
N ALA A 183 19.57 -6.33 19.95
CA ALA A 183 20.99 -6.47 20.28
C ALA A 183 21.38 -5.75 21.58
N GLY A 184 20.47 -4.97 22.18
CA GLY A 184 20.71 -4.25 23.44
C GLY A 184 21.28 -2.84 23.24
N GLY A 185 21.10 -2.26 22.06
CA GLY A 185 21.53 -0.90 21.74
C GLY A 185 22.78 -0.86 20.90
#